data_554d0f1fb62c93b7cb9f1251356cd6ff
#
_entry.id   554d0f1fb62c93b7cb9f1251356cd6ff
#
_cell.length_a   1.000
_cell.length_b   1.000
_cell.length_c   1.000
_cell.angle_alpha   90.00
_cell.angle_beta   90.00
_cell.angle_gamma   90.00
#
_symmetry.space_group_name_H-M   'P 1'
#
loop_
_entity.id
_entity.type
_entity.pdbx_description
1 polymer ?
#
loop_
_entity_poly.entity_id
_entity_poly.type
_entity_poly.pdbx_seq_one_letter_code
_entity_poly.pdbx_strand_id
1 'polypeptide(L)'
;ALDLYKANKKPLQEVFDVYDNVSEIIENENNKLSVRMNELLPKEEANTLTEKEKGQLQVARTRVENLKNITESVDNSLGQLADCKNLVPLYQKVYDANKDNTEWLRRAAAKLSDKECTTDPLFVKIVERLNQLAPSASSALYLGILKEKQKNTTEAVKYFNQAVDLEKDPLKKSSYLVKIATKYSGSTAVSYAQKALSFNPSNASAYQVMAQAYASAANDCGTTAFEKRAVYWLAASTARKGGLEKLAAHYDKLAPSRADIFSSGLAGKTIPFKCWIGQSVKVPQL
;
A
#
# COMPACT_ATOMS: atom_id res chain seq x y z
N ALA A 1 -2.77 28.75 12.22
CA ALA A 1 -3.30 28.00 13.36
C ALA A 1 -2.16 27.44 14.23
N LEU A 2 -1.25 26.64 13.65
CA LEU A 2 -0.15 26.00 14.40
C LEU A 2 0.75 27.00 15.15
N ASP A 3 1.15 28.09 14.50
CA ASP A 3 1.98 29.13 15.14
C ASP A 3 1.25 29.87 16.27
N LEU A 4 -0.06 30.06 16.11
CA LEU A 4 -0.91 30.63 17.15
C LEU A 4 -1.08 29.68 18.34
N TYR A 5 -1.15 28.38 18.08
CA TYR A 5 -1.13 27.37 19.15
C TYR A 5 0.21 27.37 19.91
N LYS A 6 1.34 27.31 19.18
CA LYS A 6 2.68 27.37 19.78
C LYS A 6 2.90 28.66 20.60
N ALA A 7 2.24 29.75 20.25
CA ALA A 7 2.22 30.99 21.00
C ALA A 7 1.16 31.04 22.12
N ASN A 8 0.49 29.94 22.42
CA ASN A 8 -0.63 29.84 23.40
C ASN A 8 -1.81 30.81 23.13
N LYS A 9 -1.99 31.23 21.86
CA LYS A 9 -3.07 32.15 21.47
C LYS A 9 -4.33 31.43 20.97
N LYS A 10 -4.20 30.15 20.59
CA LYS A 10 -5.28 29.32 20.08
C LYS A 10 -5.21 27.90 20.66
N PRO A 11 -6.37 27.26 20.91
CA PRO A 11 -6.40 25.89 21.41
C PRO A 11 -5.99 24.90 20.31
N LEU A 12 -5.49 23.73 20.73
CA LEU A 12 -5.11 22.64 19.83
C LEU A 12 -6.28 22.20 18.92
N GLN A 13 -7.52 22.31 19.40
CA GLN A 13 -8.71 22.02 18.58
C GLN A 13 -8.75 22.82 17.27
N GLU A 14 -8.47 24.12 17.32
CA GLU A 14 -8.47 24.94 16.10
C GLU A 14 -7.37 24.55 15.11
N VAL A 15 -6.25 24.01 15.59
CA VAL A 15 -5.22 23.46 14.70
C VAL A 15 -5.75 22.26 13.94
N PHE A 16 -6.46 21.35 14.64
CA PHE A 16 -7.04 20.17 14.01
C PHE A 16 -8.24 20.49 13.12
N ASP A 17 -9.07 21.48 13.47
CA ASP A 17 -10.17 21.92 12.61
C ASP A 17 -9.64 22.47 11.26
N VAL A 18 -8.56 23.25 11.30
CA VAL A 18 -7.88 23.70 10.08
C VAL A 18 -7.26 22.53 9.31
N TYR A 19 -6.66 21.59 10.01
CA TYR A 19 -6.08 20.42 9.40
C TYR A 19 -7.15 19.55 8.71
N ASP A 20 -8.28 19.29 9.37
CA ASP A 20 -9.38 18.51 8.79
C ASP A 20 -9.97 19.21 7.55
N ASN A 21 -10.12 20.54 7.58
CA ASN A 21 -10.57 21.32 6.44
C ASN A 21 -9.59 21.25 5.25
N VAL A 22 -8.29 21.36 5.51
CA VAL A 22 -7.27 21.24 4.47
C VAL A 22 -7.25 19.82 3.90
N SER A 23 -7.36 18.81 4.74
CA SER A 23 -7.42 17.41 4.32
C SER A 23 -8.66 17.14 3.43
N GLU A 24 -9.81 17.73 3.77
CA GLU A 24 -11.03 17.64 2.96
C GLU A 24 -10.86 18.28 1.57
N ILE A 25 -10.25 19.45 1.51
CA ILE A 25 -9.98 20.14 0.24
C ILE A 25 -9.04 19.28 -0.64
N ILE A 26 -7.95 18.76 -0.06
CA ILE A 26 -6.99 17.90 -0.76
C ILE A 26 -7.69 16.65 -1.29
N GLU A 27 -8.52 16.00 -0.47
CA GLU A 27 -9.23 14.80 -0.87
C GLU A 27 -10.21 15.06 -2.02
N ASN A 28 -10.98 16.14 -1.94
CA ASN A 28 -11.92 16.52 -2.99
C ASN A 28 -11.20 16.79 -4.32
N GLU A 29 -10.05 17.45 -4.28
CA GLU A 29 -9.23 17.68 -5.49
C GLU A 29 -8.63 16.37 -6.02
N ASN A 30 -8.11 15.50 -5.15
CA ASN A 30 -7.61 14.19 -5.55
C ASN A 30 -8.71 13.33 -6.21
N ASN A 31 -9.94 13.36 -5.68
CA ASN A 31 -11.06 12.62 -6.26
C ASN A 31 -11.38 13.12 -7.67
N LYS A 32 -11.42 14.45 -7.90
CA LYS A 32 -11.62 15.03 -9.25
C LYS A 32 -10.50 14.61 -10.22
N LEU A 33 -9.26 14.67 -9.77
CA LEU A 33 -8.10 14.27 -10.57
C LEU A 33 -8.13 12.77 -10.90
N SER A 34 -8.48 11.93 -9.92
CA SER A 34 -8.62 10.48 -10.11
C SER A 34 -9.68 10.13 -11.15
N VAL A 35 -10.84 10.76 -11.11
CA VAL A 35 -11.89 10.58 -12.13
C VAL A 35 -11.33 10.89 -13.52
N ARG A 36 -10.65 12.04 -13.67
CA ARG A 36 -10.07 12.45 -14.95
C ARG A 36 -8.96 11.51 -15.42
N MET A 37 -8.10 11.08 -14.51
CA MET A 37 -7.03 10.12 -14.83
C MET A 37 -7.60 8.77 -15.26
N ASN A 38 -8.62 8.26 -14.59
CA ASN A 38 -9.28 6.99 -14.95
C ASN A 38 -9.90 7.01 -16.36
N GLU A 39 -10.32 8.18 -16.85
CA GLU A 39 -10.79 8.34 -18.25
C GLU A 39 -9.65 8.32 -19.26
N LEU A 40 -8.48 8.85 -18.90
CA LEU A 40 -7.36 9.07 -19.81
C LEU A 40 -6.33 7.93 -19.84
N LEU A 41 -6.12 7.25 -18.71
CA LEU A 41 -5.13 6.16 -18.60
C LEU A 41 -5.37 5.02 -19.61
N PRO A 42 -6.61 4.52 -19.83
CA PRO A 42 -6.84 3.49 -20.83
C PRO A 42 -6.53 3.95 -22.27
N LYS A 43 -6.72 5.25 -22.56
CA LYS A 43 -6.37 5.83 -23.86
C LYS A 43 -4.86 5.98 -24.04
N GLU A 44 -4.13 6.26 -22.95
CA GLU A 44 -2.67 6.27 -22.96
C GLU A 44 -2.12 4.89 -23.26
N GLU A 45 -2.62 3.86 -22.58
CA GLU A 45 -2.23 2.46 -22.81
C GLU A 45 -2.52 2.00 -24.25
N ALA A 46 -3.63 2.46 -24.83
CA ALA A 46 -4.00 2.20 -26.21
C ALA A 46 -3.28 3.10 -27.24
N ASN A 47 -2.43 4.04 -26.81
CA ASN A 47 -1.79 5.07 -27.65
C ASN A 47 -2.79 5.91 -28.48
N THR A 48 -3.96 6.19 -27.92
CA THR A 48 -5.06 6.93 -28.61
C THR A 48 -5.31 8.33 -28.04
N LEU A 49 -4.45 8.82 -27.11
CA LEU A 49 -4.54 10.16 -26.57
C LEU A 49 -4.28 11.23 -27.62
N THR A 50 -5.15 12.22 -27.68
CA THR A 50 -4.87 13.49 -28.37
C THR A 50 -3.82 14.30 -27.62
N GLU A 51 -3.16 15.26 -28.29
CA GLU A 51 -2.17 16.16 -27.64
C GLU A 51 -2.77 16.93 -26.46
N LYS A 52 -4.03 17.36 -26.58
CA LYS A 52 -4.77 18.01 -25.48
C LYS A 52 -4.95 17.07 -24.29
N GLU A 53 -5.31 15.80 -24.53
CA GLU A 53 -5.49 14.80 -23.46
C GLU A 53 -4.17 14.41 -22.81
N LYS A 54 -3.07 14.31 -23.54
CA LYS A 54 -1.71 14.14 -23.02
C LYS A 54 -1.36 15.27 -22.05
N GLY A 55 -1.58 16.51 -22.46
CA GLY A 55 -1.36 17.67 -21.60
C GLY A 55 -2.22 17.63 -20.32
N GLN A 56 -3.49 17.25 -20.43
CA GLN A 56 -4.39 17.12 -19.29
C GLN A 56 -3.94 16.02 -18.32
N LEU A 57 -3.50 14.87 -18.82
CA LEU A 57 -3.00 13.76 -18.00
C LEU A 57 -1.72 14.16 -17.27
N GLN A 58 -0.79 14.84 -17.97
CA GLN A 58 0.44 15.33 -17.35
C GLN A 58 0.16 16.34 -16.24
N VAL A 59 -0.76 17.29 -16.47
CA VAL A 59 -1.18 18.26 -15.44
C VAL A 59 -1.83 17.54 -14.26
N ALA A 60 -2.66 16.52 -14.50
CA ALA A 60 -3.29 15.75 -13.42
C ALA A 60 -2.24 15.02 -12.57
N ARG A 61 -1.26 14.36 -13.18
CA ARG A 61 -0.14 13.69 -12.48
C ARG A 61 0.65 14.66 -11.61
N THR A 62 1.04 15.80 -12.17
CA THR A 62 1.79 16.84 -11.43
C THR A 62 0.98 17.38 -10.26
N ARG A 63 -0.33 17.57 -10.43
CA ARG A 63 -1.20 18.05 -9.34
C ARG A 63 -1.34 17.02 -8.24
N VAL A 64 -1.50 15.73 -8.55
CA VAL A 64 -1.55 14.65 -7.56
C VAL A 64 -0.27 14.61 -6.75
N GLU A 65 0.90 14.70 -7.41
CA GLU A 65 2.19 14.77 -6.73
C GLU A 65 2.32 15.99 -5.82
N ASN A 66 1.91 17.16 -6.28
CA ASN A 66 1.90 18.36 -5.47
C ASN A 66 0.98 18.25 -4.25
N LEU A 67 -0.23 17.69 -4.42
CA LEU A 67 -1.15 17.47 -3.30
C LEU A 67 -0.56 16.48 -2.28
N LYS A 68 0.13 15.43 -2.74
CA LYS A 68 0.87 14.52 -1.87
C LYS A 68 1.94 15.25 -1.06
N ASN A 69 2.76 16.08 -1.71
CA ASN A 69 3.81 16.85 -1.04
C ASN A 69 3.22 17.84 0.00
N ILE A 70 2.07 18.46 -0.32
CA ILE A 70 1.35 19.31 0.63
C ILE A 70 0.88 18.49 1.84
N THR A 71 0.28 17.32 1.63
CA THR A 71 -0.15 16.42 2.70
C THR A 71 1.01 16.06 3.62
N GLU A 72 2.13 15.62 3.04
CA GLU A 72 3.35 15.27 3.78
C GLU A 72 3.90 16.47 4.58
N SER A 73 3.89 17.67 3.99
CA SER A 73 4.34 18.90 4.66
C SER A 73 3.44 19.27 5.84
N VAL A 74 2.13 19.13 5.68
CA VAL A 74 1.14 19.40 6.74
C VAL A 74 1.27 18.37 7.86
N ASP A 75 1.39 17.08 7.53
CA ASP A 75 1.59 16.01 8.49
C ASP A 75 2.90 16.17 9.27
N ASN A 76 3.99 16.55 8.60
CA ASN A 76 5.27 16.84 9.24
C ASN A 76 5.19 18.08 10.15
N SER A 77 4.42 19.10 9.74
CA SER A 77 4.24 20.32 10.54
C SER A 77 3.46 20.06 11.83
N LEU A 78 2.48 19.15 11.78
CA LEU A 78 1.77 18.71 12.99
C LEU A 78 2.64 17.84 13.88
N GLY A 79 3.53 17.02 13.28
CA GLY A 79 4.49 16.20 14.00
C GLY A 79 3.84 15.37 15.11
N GLN A 80 4.40 15.49 16.33
CA GLN A 80 3.91 14.77 17.51
C GLN A 80 2.53 15.26 18.01
N LEU A 81 2.04 16.42 17.57
CA LEU A 81 0.70 16.88 17.94
C LEU A 81 -0.40 15.98 17.34
N ALA A 82 -0.12 15.30 16.24
CA ALA A 82 -1.05 14.38 15.59
C ALA A 82 -0.87 12.92 16.06
N ASP A 83 -0.42 12.70 17.27
CA ASP A 83 -0.35 11.36 17.88
C ASP A 83 -1.70 10.94 18.51
N CYS A 84 -1.82 9.66 18.89
CA CYS A 84 -3.05 9.11 19.48
C CYS A 84 -3.43 9.81 20.78
N LYS A 85 -2.45 10.25 21.56
CA LYS A 85 -2.67 10.91 22.85
C LYS A 85 -3.43 12.23 22.69
N ASN A 86 -3.19 12.93 21.60
CA ASN A 86 -3.84 14.20 21.29
C ASN A 86 -5.09 14.03 20.41
N LEU A 87 -5.02 13.18 19.38
CA LEU A 87 -6.12 12.97 18.43
C LEU A 87 -7.36 12.32 19.07
N VAL A 88 -7.16 11.28 19.88
CA VAL A 88 -8.28 10.53 20.45
C VAL A 88 -9.16 11.42 21.34
N PRO A 89 -8.64 12.19 22.31
CA PRO A 89 -9.46 13.07 23.12
C PRO A 89 -10.19 14.16 22.30
N LEU A 90 -9.55 14.69 21.25
CA LEU A 90 -10.17 15.69 20.38
C LEU A 90 -11.35 15.12 19.59
N TYR A 91 -11.17 13.97 18.95
CA TYR A 91 -12.26 13.31 18.21
C TYR A 91 -13.34 12.79 19.16
N GLN A 92 -12.98 12.30 20.36
CA GLN A 92 -13.95 11.86 21.36
C GLN A 92 -14.87 13.01 21.77
N LYS A 93 -14.34 14.22 21.94
CA LYS A 93 -15.10 15.41 22.34
C LYS A 93 -16.15 15.79 21.31
N VAL A 94 -15.89 15.60 20.03
CA VAL A 94 -16.80 15.99 18.95
C VAL A 94 -17.58 14.81 18.36
N TYR A 95 -17.33 13.57 18.83
CA TYR A 95 -17.93 12.35 18.28
C TYR A 95 -19.46 12.38 18.29
N ASP A 96 -20.07 12.73 19.43
CA ASP A 96 -21.54 12.70 19.57
C ASP A 96 -22.24 13.68 18.64
N ALA A 97 -21.61 14.81 18.34
CA ALA A 97 -22.13 15.78 17.37
C ALA A 97 -21.97 15.32 15.92
N ASN A 98 -21.02 14.39 15.63
CA ASN A 98 -20.65 13.97 14.28
C ASN A 98 -20.91 12.49 13.97
N LYS A 99 -21.43 11.71 14.93
CA LYS A 99 -21.60 10.25 14.77
C LYS A 99 -22.54 9.84 13.62
N ASP A 100 -23.34 10.75 13.10
CA ASP A 100 -24.23 10.51 11.97
C ASP A 100 -23.74 11.19 10.67
N ASN A 101 -22.60 11.86 10.71
CA ASN A 101 -21.94 12.46 9.55
C ASN A 101 -20.93 11.48 8.95
N THR A 102 -21.31 10.83 7.85
CA THR A 102 -20.50 9.79 7.19
C THR A 102 -19.15 10.32 6.70
N GLU A 103 -19.07 11.57 6.21
CA GLU A 103 -17.84 12.17 5.75
C GLU A 103 -16.87 12.42 6.91
N TRP A 104 -17.38 12.96 8.02
CA TRP A 104 -16.58 13.12 9.23
C TRP A 104 -16.08 11.78 9.76
N LEU A 105 -16.97 10.78 9.86
CA LEU A 105 -16.58 9.43 10.32
C LEU A 105 -15.49 8.83 9.43
N ARG A 106 -15.58 9.02 8.12
CA ARG A 106 -14.59 8.51 7.16
C ARG A 106 -13.23 9.19 7.36
N ARG A 107 -13.19 10.52 7.47
CA ARG A 107 -11.94 11.27 7.73
C ARG A 107 -11.33 10.91 9.08
N ALA A 108 -12.14 10.84 10.13
CA ALA A 108 -11.67 10.45 11.46
C ALA A 108 -11.11 9.03 11.49
N ALA A 109 -11.78 8.06 10.85
CA ALA A 109 -11.29 6.70 10.71
C ALA A 109 -9.96 6.64 9.94
N ALA A 110 -9.85 7.37 8.83
CA ALA A 110 -8.62 7.46 8.05
C ALA A 110 -7.47 8.01 8.90
N LYS A 111 -7.67 9.13 9.56
CA LYS A 111 -6.64 9.79 10.37
C LYS A 111 -6.19 8.94 11.55
N LEU A 112 -7.13 8.34 12.28
CA LEU A 112 -6.79 7.44 13.40
C LEU A 112 -6.07 6.18 12.90
N SER A 113 -6.40 5.67 11.71
CA SER A 113 -5.70 4.56 11.08
C SER A 113 -4.28 4.94 10.66
N ASP A 114 -4.09 6.08 10.02
CA ASP A 114 -2.79 6.58 9.54
C ASP A 114 -1.81 6.83 10.69
N LYS A 115 -2.33 7.26 11.84
CA LYS A 115 -1.56 7.49 13.07
C LYS A 115 -1.50 6.25 13.98
N GLU A 116 -1.92 5.09 13.47
CA GLU A 116 -1.91 3.81 14.18
C GLU A 116 -2.74 3.76 15.49
N CYS A 117 -3.72 4.66 15.65
CA CYS A 117 -4.61 4.71 16.81
C CYS A 117 -5.74 3.65 16.76
N THR A 118 -5.53 2.57 16.03
CA THR A 118 -6.55 1.57 15.69
C THR A 118 -6.92 0.61 16.82
N THR A 119 -6.19 0.67 17.94
CA THR A 119 -6.53 -0.10 19.17
C THR A 119 -7.46 0.65 20.12
N ASP A 120 -7.65 1.94 19.88
CA ASP A 120 -8.49 2.77 20.74
C ASP A 120 -9.98 2.45 20.58
N PRO A 121 -10.78 2.41 21.67
CA PRO A 121 -12.22 2.18 21.60
C PRO A 121 -12.98 3.19 20.74
N LEU A 122 -12.48 4.42 20.61
CA LEU A 122 -13.09 5.42 19.74
C LEU A 122 -12.97 5.03 18.26
N PHE A 123 -11.81 4.51 17.85
CA PHE A 123 -11.65 4.01 16.48
C PHE A 123 -12.68 2.92 16.15
N VAL A 124 -12.89 1.98 17.08
CA VAL A 124 -13.90 0.92 16.93
C VAL A 124 -15.29 1.53 16.71
N LYS A 125 -15.71 2.45 17.59
CA LYS A 125 -17.03 3.13 17.48
C LYS A 125 -17.19 3.85 16.14
N ILE A 126 -16.16 4.60 15.71
CA ILE A 126 -16.17 5.35 14.45
C ILE A 126 -16.33 4.40 13.26
N VAL A 127 -15.52 3.33 13.19
CA VAL A 127 -15.53 2.39 12.06
C VAL A 127 -16.83 1.58 11.99
N GLU A 128 -17.33 1.09 13.13
CA GLU A 128 -18.59 0.37 13.19
C GLU A 128 -19.76 1.27 12.78
N ARG A 129 -19.78 2.52 13.27
CA ARG A 129 -20.83 3.47 12.90
C ARG A 129 -20.76 3.85 11.42
N LEU A 130 -19.57 4.09 10.91
CA LEU A 130 -19.37 4.35 9.48
C LEU A 130 -19.89 3.21 8.61
N ASN A 131 -19.58 1.96 8.98
CA ASN A 131 -20.02 0.80 8.23
C ASN A 131 -21.54 0.58 8.30
N GLN A 132 -22.18 0.93 9.43
CA GLN A 132 -23.65 0.88 9.57
C GLN A 132 -24.34 1.90 8.67
N LEU A 133 -23.84 3.13 8.59
CA LEU A 133 -24.45 4.23 7.85
C LEU A 133 -24.11 4.19 6.36
N ALA A 134 -22.89 3.83 6.01
CA ALA A 134 -22.37 3.88 4.64
C ALA A 134 -21.39 2.71 4.37
N PRO A 135 -21.91 1.48 4.19
CA PRO A 135 -21.09 0.36 3.78
C PRO A 135 -20.34 0.70 2.49
N SER A 136 -19.02 0.65 2.53
CA SER A 136 -18.16 1.08 1.42
C SER A 136 -16.82 0.35 1.45
N ALA A 137 -16.04 0.48 0.39
CA ALA A 137 -14.66 -0.03 0.35
C ALA A 137 -13.83 0.49 1.55
N SER A 138 -13.98 1.77 1.89
CA SER A 138 -13.25 2.37 3.01
C SER A 138 -13.70 1.80 4.36
N SER A 139 -15.01 1.67 4.62
CA SER A 139 -15.50 1.10 5.88
C SER A 139 -15.09 -0.37 6.03
N ALA A 140 -15.15 -1.15 4.96
CA ALA A 140 -14.66 -2.54 4.95
C ALA A 140 -13.15 -2.61 5.21
N LEU A 141 -12.36 -1.71 4.58
CA LEU A 141 -10.91 -1.63 4.83
C LEU A 141 -10.61 -1.40 6.31
N TYR A 142 -11.27 -0.44 6.95
CA TYR A 142 -11.05 -0.13 8.36
C TYR A 142 -11.49 -1.26 9.29
N LEU A 143 -12.60 -1.96 8.98
CA LEU A 143 -12.99 -3.17 9.71
C LEU A 143 -11.92 -4.26 9.57
N GLY A 144 -11.34 -4.43 8.37
CA GLY A 144 -10.22 -5.33 8.17
C GLY A 144 -9.01 -4.98 9.05
N ILE A 145 -8.64 -3.70 9.13
CA ILE A 145 -7.56 -3.21 10.00
C ILE A 145 -7.88 -3.46 11.48
N LEU A 146 -9.12 -3.21 11.89
CA LEU A 146 -9.57 -3.48 13.26
C LEU A 146 -9.42 -4.97 13.61
N LYS A 147 -9.91 -5.87 12.75
CA LYS A 147 -9.80 -7.32 12.95
C LYS A 147 -8.37 -7.81 12.95
N GLU A 148 -7.50 -7.21 12.12
CA GLU A 148 -6.06 -7.47 12.12
C GLU A 148 -5.43 -7.12 13.48
N LYS A 149 -5.73 -5.94 14.03
CA LYS A 149 -5.23 -5.54 15.35
C LYS A 149 -5.75 -6.42 16.49
N GLN A 150 -6.95 -6.97 16.33
CA GLN A 150 -7.51 -7.99 17.22
C GLN A 150 -6.91 -9.39 17.00
N LYS A 151 -5.89 -9.54 16.14
CA LYS A 151 -5.25 -10.81 15.75
C LYS A 151 -6.21 -11.83 15.11
N ASN A 152 -7.36 -11.36 14.61
CA ASN A 152 -8.32 -12.17 13.86
C ASN A 152 -8.03 -12.07 12.35
N THR A 153 -6.99 -12.76 11.89
CA THR A 153 -6.54 -12.68 10.49
C THR A 153 -7.62 -13.13 9.50
N THR A 154 -8.42 -14.14 9.86
CA THR A 154 -9.49 -14.66 8.99
C THR A 154 -10.54 -13.59 8.70
N GLU A 155 -11.08 -12.94 9.73
CA GLU A 155 -12.05 -11.86 9.56
C GLU A 155 -11.41 -10.63 8.90
N ALA A 156 -10.15 -10.32 9.21
CA ALA A 156 -9.42 -9.22 8.57
C ALA A 156 -9.35 -9.43 7.05
N VAL A 157 -8.94 -10.61 6.60
CA VAL A 157 -8.88 -10.95 5.17
C VAL A 157 -10.25 -10.91 4.51
N LYS A 158 -11.29 -11.38 5.17
CA LYS A 158 -12.67 -11.30 4.68
C LYS A 158 -13.08 -9.84 4.40
N TYR A 159 -12.85 -8.93 5.35
CA TYR A 159 -13.15 -7.52 5.18
C TYR A 159 -12.25 -6.84 4.14
N PHE A 160 -10.97 -7.19 4.04
CA PHE A 160 -10.10 -6.68 2.98
C PHE A 160 -10.54 -7.14 1.59
N ASN A 161 -10.99 -8.38 1.42
CA ASN A 161 -11.58 -8.84 0.16
C ASN A 161 -12.86 -8.06 -0.17
N GLN A 162 -13.74 -7.85 0.83
CA GLN A 162 -14.93 -7.02 0.65
C GLN A 162 -14.56 -5.59 0.21
N ALA A 163 -13.50 -5.01 0.78
CA ALA A 163 -13.00 -3.71 0.35
C ALA A 163 -12.54 -3.72 -1.11
N VAL A 164 -11.82 -4.78 -1.54
CA VAL A 164 -11.40 -4.95 -2.95
C VAL A 164 -12.62 -5.05 -3.88
N ASP A 165 -13.64 -5.79 -3.49
CA ASP A 165 -14.84 -6.00 -4.33
C ASP A 165 -15.65 -4.70 -4.49
N LEU A 166 -15.77 -3.91 -3.42
CA LEU A 166 -16.50 -2.64 -3.41
C LEU A 166 -15.70 -1.47 -4.02
N GLU A 167 -14.39 -1.55 -4.09
CA GLU A 167 -13.55 -0.48 -4.63
C GLU A 167 -13.70 -0.40 -6.16
N LYS A 168 -13.70 0.81 -6.71
CA LYS A 168 -13.76 1.05 -8.16
C LYS A 168 -12.41 1.50 -8.72
N ASP A 169 -11.60 2.16 -7.91
CA ASP A 169 -10.28 2.63 -8.29
C ASP A 169 -9.29 1.46 -8.36
N PRO A 170 -8.70 1.17 -9.53
CA PRO A 170 -7.76 0.07 -9.69
C PRO A 170 -6.50 0.23 -8.85
N LEU A 171 -6.01 1.45 -8.62
CA LEU A 171 -4.83 1.69 -7.79
C LEU A 171 -5.11 1.35 -6.32
N LYS A 172 -6.31 1.71 -5.83
CA LYS A 172 -6.75 1.33 -4.48
C LYS A 172 -6.98 -0.17 -4.36
N LYS A 173 -7.61 -0.81 -5.37
CA LYS A 173 -7.74 -2.28 -5.42
C LYS A 173 -6.39 -2.97 -5.30
N SER A 174 -5.42 -2.52 -6.08
CA SER A 174 -4.06 -3.03 -6.03
C SER A 174 -3.45 -2.89 -4.63
N SER A 175 -3.61 -1.73 -4.01
CA SER A 175 -3.12 -1.46 -2.65
C SER A 175 -3.76 -2.40 -1.61
N TYR A 176 -5.08 -2.62 -1.67
CA TYR A 176 -5.79 -3.52 -0.75
C TYR A 176 -5.34 -4.98 -0.93
N LEU A 177 -5.14 -5.42 -2.18
CA LEU A 177 -4.63 -6.76 -2.48
C LEU A 177 -3.21 -6.98 -1.96
N VAL A 178 -2.33 -5.96 -2.04
CA VAL A 178 -1.00 -6.03 -1.41
C VAL A 178 -1.14 -6.17 0.11
N LYS A 179 -2.04 -5.42 0.73
CA LYS A 179 -2.30 -5.53 2.16
C LYS A 179 -2.74 -6.96 2.56
N ILE A 180 -3.58 -7.60 1.75
CA ILE A 180 -3.94 -9.02 1.94
C ILE A 180 -2.70 -9.90 1.75
N ALA A 181 -1.93 -9.70 0.68
CA ALA A 181 -0.74 -10.48 0.36
C ALA A 181 0.25 -10.53 1.52
N THR A 182 0.42 -9.43 2.27
CA THR A 182 1.30 -9.37 3.45
C THR A 182 0.82 -10.20 4.65
N LYS A 183 -0.42 -10.75 4.63
CA LYS A 183 -0.95 -11.62 5.68
C LYS A 183 -0.67 -13.10 5.42
N TYR A 184 -0.12 -13.40 4.29
CA TYR A 184 0.19 -14.74 3.84
C TYR A 184 1.69 -14.90 3.54
N SER A 185 2.10 -16.12 3.30
CA SER A 185 3.43 -16.49 2.83
C SER A 185 3.32 -17.40 1.60
N GLY A 186 4.44 -17.70 0.96
CA GLY A 186 4.52 -18.65 -0.14
C GLY A 186 3.61 -18.32 -1.32
N SER A 187 2.99 -19.35 -1.90
CA SER A 187 2.16 -19.21 -3.11
C SER A 187 0.96 -18.30 -2.94
N THR A 188 0.34 -18.29 -1.76
CA THR A 188 -0.83 -17.45 -1.49
C THR A 188 -0.46 -15.96 -1.51
N ALA A 189 0.65 -15.58 -0.88
CA ALA A 189 1.16 -14.21 -0.92
C ALA A 189 1.46 -13.77 -2.36
N VAL A 190 2.11 -14.64 -3.14
CA VAL A 190 2.42 -14.37 -4.56
C VAL A 190 1.14 -14.23 -5.39
N SER A 191 0.14 -15.07 -5.19
CA SER A 191 -1.14 -15.00 -5.90
C SER A 191 -1.85 -13.65 -5.69
N TYR A 192 -1.95 -13.20 -4.43
CA TYR A 192 -2.55 -11.89 -4.14
C TYR A 192 -1.71 -10.73 -4.69
N ALA A 193 -0.38 -10.82 -4.64
CA ALA A 193 0.50 -9.80 -5.21
C ALA A 193 0.39 -9.75 -6.75
N GLN A 194 0.28 -10.88 -7.43
CA GLN A 194 0.02 -10.95 -8.87
C GLN A 194 -1.34 -10.35 -9.24
N LYS A 195 -2.39 -10.64 -8.45
CA LYS A 195 -3.69 -10.02 -8.61
C LYS A 195 -3.62 -8.49 -8.38
N ALA A 196 -2.77 -8.02 -7.47
CA ALA A 196 -2.52 -6.59 -7.31
C ALA A 196 -1.88 -5.97 -8.56
N LEU A 197 -0.90 -6.66 -9.16
CA LEU A 197 -0.24 -6.22 -10.40
C LEU A 197 -1.18 -6.22 -11.62
N SER A 198 -2.24 -7.03 -11.65
CA SER A 198 -3.24 -6.96 -12.71
C SER A 198 -4.06 -5.66 -12.70
N PHE A 199 -4.15 -4.98 -11.55
CA PHE A 199 -4.79 -3.67 -11.40
C PHE A 199 -3.79 -2.51 -11.47
N ASN A 200 -2.55 -2.72 -11.02
CA ASN A 200 -1.47 -1.74 -11.10
C ASN A 200 -0.13 -2.44 -11.38
N PRO A 201 0.27 -2.57 -12.65
CA PRO A 201 1.50 -3.25 -13.05
C PRO A 201 2.79 -2.64 -12.47
N SER A 202 2.75 -1.37 -12.06
CA SER A 202 3.90 -0.67 -11.47
C SER A 202 3.92 -0.67 -9.94
N ASN A 203 3.08 -1.46 -9.28
CA ASN A 203 3.02 -1.51 -7.82
C ASN A 203 4.28 -2.15 -7.22
N ALA A 204 5.24 -1.31 -6.82
CA ALA A 204 6.51 -1.75 -6.22
C ALA A 204 6.30 -2.65 -4.98
N SER A 205 5.29 -2.36 -4.14
CA SER A 205 5.01 -3.17 -2.95
C SER A 205 4.56 -4.59 -3.29
N ALA A 206 3.84 -4.79 -4.41
CA ALA A 206 3.48 -6.13 -4.88
C ALA A 206 4.72 -6.92 -5.30
N TYR A 207 5.64 -6.31 -6.05
CA TYR A 207 6.92 -6.92 -6.40
C TYR A 207 7.77 -7.22 -5.16
N GLN A 208 7.75 -6.34 -4.16
CA GLN A 208 8.44 -6.58 -2.89
C GLN A 208 7.92 -7.83 -2.19
N VAL A 209 6.61 -7.98 -2.05
CA VAL A 209 5.98 -9.17 -1.45
C VAL A 209 6.37 -10.43 -2.21
N MET A 210 6.31 -10.40 -3.55
CA MET A 210 6.69 -11.55 -4.37
C MET A 210 8.17 -11.92 -4.20
N ALA A 211 9.05 -10.94 -4.24
CA ALA A 211 10.48 -11.17 -4.08
C ALA A 211 10.83 -11.76 -2.70
N GLN A 212 10.20 -11.24 -1.64
CA GLN A 212 10.34 -11.77 -0.29
C GLN A 212 9.81 -13.20 -0.16
N ALA A 213 8.65 -13.50 -0.76
CA ALA A 213 8.07 -14.84 -0.74
C ALA A 213 8.98 -15.84 -1.46
N TYR A 214 9.55 -15.48 -2.62
CA TYR A 214 10.51 -16.34 -3.32
C TYR A 214 11.79 -16.54 -2.48
N ALA A 215 12.38 -15.46 -1.95
CA ALA A 215 13.59 -15.56 -1.13
C ALA A 215 13.37 -16.47 0.09
N SER A 216 12.22 -16.39 0.74
CA SER A 216 11.87 -17.23 1.89
C SER A 216 11.76 -18.71 1.52
N ALA A 217 11.47 -19.04 0.26
CA ALA A 217 11.36 -20.42 -0.21
C ALA A 217 12.71 -21.05 -0.64
N ALA A 218 13.82 -20.35 -0.50
CA ALA A 218 15.12 -20.80 -1.00
C ALA A 218 15.52 -22.18 -0.45
N ASN A 219 15.24 -22.45 0.83
CA ASN A 219 15.58 -23.74 1.44
C ASN A 219 14.66 -24.88 0.99
N ASP A 220 13.46 -24.60 0.52
CA ASP A 220 12.44 -25.58 0.18
C ASP A 220 12.41 -25.91 -1.33
N CYS A 221 13.00 -25.04 -2.15
CA CYS A 221 12.86 -25.07 -3.60
C CYS A 221 14.11 -25.56 -4.36
N GLY A 222 15.15 -25.95 -3.68
CA GLY A 222 16.36 -26.54 -4.26
C GLY A 222 16.78 -27.82 -3.53
N THR A 223 17.41 -28.76 -4.25
CA THR A 223 17.96 -29.99 -3.68
C THR A 223 19.42 -29.80 -3.24
N THR A 224 20.18 -29.06 -4.02
CA THR A 224 21.57 -28.74 -3.72
C THR A 224 21.72 -27.34 -3.10
N ALA A 225 22.83 -27.07 -2.43
CA ALA A 225 23.13 -25.74 -1.91
C ALA A 225 23.15 -24.67 -3.03
N PHE A 226 23.61 -25.04 -4.22
CA PHE A 226 23.58 -24.14 -5.38
C PHE A 226 22.16 -23.81 -5.82
N GLU A 227 21.29 -24.83 -5.98
CA GLU A 227 19.90 -24.63 -6.39
C GLU A 227 19.11 -23.81 -5.37
N LYS A 228 19.29 -24.04 -4.06
CA LYS A 228 18.70 -23.24 -2.99
C LYS A 228 19.08 -21.78 -3.13
N ARG A 229 20.35 -21.48 -3.35
CA ARG A 229 20.82 -20.12 -3.53
C ARG A 229 20.41 -19.52 -4.88
N ALA A 230 20.20 -20.34 -5.92
CA ALA A 230 19.70 -19.87 -7.22
C ALA A 230 18.33 -19.21 -7.16
N VAL A 231 17.50 -19.54 -6.14
CA VAL A 231 16.21 -18.87 -5.91
C VAL A 231 16.36 -17.36 -5.67
N TYR A 232 17.49 -16.93 -5.11
CA TYR A 232 17.74 -15.49 -4.90
C TYR A 232 17.92 -14.70 -6.21
N TRP A 233 18.33 -15.32 -7.32
CA TRP A 233 18.28 -14.64 -8.63
C TRP A 233 16.86 -14.34 -9.08
N LEU A 234 15.90 -15.27 -8.82
CA LEU A 234 14.49 -15.02 -9.10
C LEU A 234 13.95 -13.89 -8.21
N ALA A 235 14.28 -13.89 -6.93
CA ALA A 235 13.90 -12.83 -5.99
C ALA A 235 14.49 -11.47 -6.43
N ALA A 236 15.79 -11.42 -6.81
CA ALA A 236 16.43 -10.21 -7.29
C ALA A 236 15.80 -9.67 -8.58
N SER A 237 15.56 -10.56 -9.56
CA SER A 237 14.91 -10.15 -10.82
C SER A 237 13.49 -9.63 -10.59
N THR A 238 12.75 -10.22 -9.67
CA THR A 238 11.41 -9.77 -9.29
C THR A 238 11.46 -8.40 -8.61
N ALA A 239 12.41 -8.18 -7.71
CA ALA A 239 12.62 -6.88 -7.07
C ALA A 239 12.95 -5.79 -8.10
N ARG A 240 13.80 -6.07 -9.11
CA ARG A 240 14.13 -5.13 -10.20
C ARG A 240 12.91 -4.74 -11.03
N LYS A 241 12.01 -5.69 -11.33
CA LYS A 241 10.76 -5.38 -12.03
C LYS A 241 9.92 -4.33 -11.29
N GLY A 242 10.02 -4.28 -9.97
CA GLY A 242 9.38 -3.27 -9.13
C GLY A 242 10.21 -2.01 -8.89
N GLY A 243 11.37 -1.84 -9.53
CA GLY A 243 12.28 -0.71 -9.30
C GLY A 243 12.99 -0.75 -7.94
N LEU A 244 13.04 -1.90 -7.27
CA LEU A 244 13.57 -2.07 -5.91
C LEU A 244 15.06 -2.47 -5.95
N GLU A 245 15.93 -1.61 -6.49
CA GLU A 245 17.33 -1.93 -6.76
C GLU A 245 18.12 -2.30 -5.51
N LYS A 246 17.89 -1.64 -4.37
CA LYS A 246 18.55 -1.98 -3.10
C LYS A 246 18.21 -3.39 -2.63
N LEU A 247 16.94 -3.77 -2.77
CA LEU A 247 16.47 -5.11 -2.41
C LEU A 247 17.01 -6.16 -3.39
N ALA A 248 17.02 -5.85 -4.68
CA ALA A 248 17.62 -6.72 -5.71
C ALA A 248 19.09 -6.98 -5.43
N ALA A 249 19.89 -5.93 -5.19
CA ALA A 249 21.30 -6.04 -4.85
C ALA A 249 21.56 -6.85 -3.55
N HIS A 250 20.63 -6.78 -2.58
CA HIS A 250 20.70 -7.64 -1.40
C HIS A 250 20.56 -9.11 -1.77
N TYR A 251 19.58 -9.47 -2.59
CA TYR A 251 19.39 -10.86 -3.03
C TYR A 251 20.50 -11.37 -3.95
N ASP A 252 21.08 -10.50 -4.80
CA ASP A 252 22.24 -10.88 -5.63
C ASP A 252 23.43 -11.33 -4.79
N LYS A 253 23.66 -10.72 -3.62
CA LYS A 253 24.73 -11.13 -2.70
C LYS A 253 24.47 -12.50 -2.06
N LEU A 254 23.21 -12.94 -1.97
CA LEU A 254 22.82 -14.25 -1.43
C LEU A 254 22.83 -15.33 -2.52
N ALA A 255 22.73 -14.96 -3.78
CA ALA A 255 22.76 -15.86 -4.91
C ALA A 255 24.15 -16.50 -5.12
N PRO A 256 24.27 -17.58 -5.91
CA PRO A 256 25.56 -18.19 -6.21
C PRO A 256 26.55 -17.17 -6.83
N SER A 257 27.77 -17.16 -6.33
CA SER A 257 28.87 -16.34 -6.85
C SER A 257 29.39 -16.86 -8.19
N ARG A 258 30.23 -16.08 -8.88
CA ARG A 258 30.95 -16.53 -10.08
C ARG A 258 31.76 -17.80 -9.84
N ALA A 259 32.40 -17.93 -8.68
CA ALA A 259 33.16 -19.12 -8.30
C ALA A 259 32.24 -20.34 -8.13
N ASP A 260 31.06 -20.15 -7.50
CA ASP A 260 30.04 -21.20 -7.37
C ASP A 260 29.53 -21.66 -8.75
N ILE A 261 29.26 -20.70 -9.66
CA ILE A 261 28.83 -21.01 -11.05
C ILE A 261 29.89 -21.81 -11.77
N PHE A 262 31.17 -21.40 -11.69
CA PHE A 262 32.27 -22.12 -12.31
C PHE A 262 32.41 -23.55 -11.79
N SER A 263 32.41 -23.71 -10.47
CA SER A 263 32.54 -25.02 -9.82
C SER A 263 31.37 -25.96 -10.10
N SER A 264 30.19 -25.42 -10.31
CA SER A 264 28.99 -26.22 -10.62
C SER A 264 28.91 -26.69 -12.07
N GLY A 265 29.58 -26.05 -13.00
CA GLY A 265 29.48 -26.30 -14.44
C GLY A 265 28.09 -25.94 -15.02
N LEU A 266 27.32 -25.09 -14.34
CA LEU A 266 25.94 -24.76 -14.70
C LEU A 266 25.79 -23.43 -15.44
N ALA A 267 26.89 -22.75 -15.78
CA ALA A 267 26.86 -21.47 -16.52
C ALA A 267 25.93 -21.55 -17.74
N GLY A 268 25.02 -20.60 -17.89
CA GLY A 268 24.06 -20.51 -19.00
C GLY A 268 22.92 -21.54 -18.98
N LYS A 269 22.96 -22.53 -18.09
CA LYS A 269 21.87 -23.53 -17.95
C LYS A 269 20.67 -22.97 -17.22
N THR A 270 19.50 -23.56 -17.41
CA THR A 270 18.26 -23.21 -16.72
C THR A 270 18.01 -24.17 -15.57
N ILE A 271 17.76 -23.63 -14.37
CA ILE A 271 17.40 -24.36 -13.17
C ILE A 271 15.89 -24.23 -12.93
N PRO A 272 15.11 -25.30 -13.05
CA PRO A 272 13.68 -25.30 -12.67
C PRO A 272 13.53 -25.49 -11.16
N PHE A 273 12.63 -24.68 -10.55
CA PHE A 273 12.27 -24.86 -9.14
C PHE A 273 11.05 -25.79 -9.05
N LYS A 274 11.27 -27.03 -8.60
CA LYS A 274 10.24 -28.06 -8.47
C LYS A 274 9.45 -27.94 -7.15
N CYS A 275 9.03 -26.73 -6.82
CA CYS A 275 8.24 -26.41 -5.64
C CYS A 275 7.05 -25.54 -6.03
N TRP A 276 6.36 -24.95 -5.08
CA TRP A 276 5.22 -24.07 -5.33
C TRP A 276 5.57 -22.86 -6.22
N ILE A 277 6.84 -22.48 -6.36
CA ILE A 277 7.29 -21.40 -7.23
C ILE A 277 6.95 -21.73 -8.70
N GLY A 278 7.19 -22.96 -9.16
CA GLY A 278 6.86 -23.41 -10.51
C GLY A 278 7.52 -22.62 -11.64
N GLN A 279 8.61 -21.92 -11.34
CA GLN A 279 9.38 -21.11 -12.28
C GLN A 279 10.79 -21.66 -12.44
N SER A 280 11.54 -21.06 -13.32
CA SER A 280 12.94 -21.40 -13.53
C SER A 280 13.79 -20.12 -13.59
N VAL A 281 15.09 -20.25 -13.37
CA VAL A 281 16.06 -19.19 -13.51
C VAL A 281 17.19 -19.62 -14.43
N LYS A 282 17.63 -18.69 -15.30
CA LYS A 282 18.83 -18.92 -16.11
C LYS A 282 20.06 -18.53 -15.29
N VAL A 283 21.00 -19.45 -15.14
CA VAL A 283 22.28 -19.20 -14.50
C VAL A 283 23.08 -18.19 -15.35
N PRO A 284 23.64 -17.13 -14.76
CA PRO A 284 24.47 -16.20 -15.49
C PRO A 284 25.65 -16.87 -16.22
N GLN A 285 26.08 -16.28 -17.32
CA GLN A 285 27.33 -16.65 -17.98
C GLN A 285 28.52 -16.16 -17.11
N LEU A 286 29.66 -16.82 -17.25
CA LEU A 286 30.92 -16.47 -16.52
C LEU A 286 31.57 -15.23 -17.09
#